data_a4f9f07428e0f7f2e187f7ad2a1f0751
#
_entry.id   a4f9f07428e0f7f2e187f7ad2a1f0751
#
_cell.length_a   1.000
_cell.length_b   1.000
_cell.length_c   1.000
_cell.angle_alpha   90.00
_cell.angle_beta   90.00
_cell.angle_gamma   90.00
#
_symmetry.space_group_name_H-M   'P 1'
#
loop_
_entity.id
_entity.type
_entity.pdbx_description
1 polymer ?
#
loop_
_entity_poly.entity_id
_entity_poly.type
_entity_poly.pdbx_seq_one_letter_code
_entity_poly.pdbx_strand_id
1 'polypeptide(L)'
;MDGQTKKTPARPGLENLFLGTSGWSYPDWQGVVYPKRIRGTDQLAYLSEYLDCVEINTSFYHPLNPAYAERWIAAVAGRPRFQFAAKLWQGFTHNRESGWTPGDVRRAKEGLKILLDAGRLSALLMQFPWSFRPTPENLDYLDSLLGEFGEFPLVAEVRNAAWDCEDADDFFRARGIGLCAVDQPAMKGNLALKPKVTSPVAYFRLHGRNAKTWFNDAAGGDSGSDTGRHARYDYLYGEDELREIAGKVLEAMERAGRTFLFANNHPKGKALGNVIQIKAMLEGGLVRVPDAMLEAFPQLRPLAKPPDLSFG
;
A
#
# COMPACT_ATOMS: atom_id res chain seq x y z
N MET A 1 35.86 -28.45 3.81
CA MET A 1 34.52 -28.73 4.34
C MET A 1 33.64 -27.56 3.94
N ASP A 2 32.88 -27.76 2.83
CA ASP A 2 32.15 -26.70 2.20
C ASP A 2 30.89 -26.34 3.01
N GLY A 3 30.91 -25.19 3.62
CA GLY A 3 29.77 -24.58 4.29
C GLY A 3 28.78 -24.01 3.28
N GLN A 4 28.04 -24.86 2.56
CA GLN A 4 26.89 -24.42 1.78
C GLN A 4 25.80 -23.92 2.73
N THR A 5 25.65 -22.61 2.83
CA THR A 5 24.44 -21.98 3.39
C THR A 5 23.25 -22.47 2.58
N LYS A 6 22.49 -23.41 3.14
CA LYS A 6 21.20 -23.84 2.59
C LYS A 6 20.28 -22.62 2.51
N LYS A 7 20.18 -22.00 1.32
CA LYS A 7 19.06 -21.11 1.01
C LYS A 7 17.79 -21.93 1.21
N THR A 8 16.98 -21.58 2.21
CA THR A 8 15.63 -22.10 2.33
C THR A 8 14.92 -21.80 1.01
N PRO A 9 14.41 -22.79 0.28
CA PRO A 9 13.72 -22.54 -0.97
C PRO A 9 12.49 -21.67 -0.66
N ALA A 10 12.37 -20.53 -1.34
CA ALA A 10 11.14 -19.73 -1.32
C ALA A 10 9.97 -20.67 -1.69
N ARG A 11 8.84 -20.54 -0.98
CA ARG A 11 7.64 -21.28 -1.37
C ARG A 11 7.33 -20.94 -2.84
N PRO A 12 7.13 -21.91 -3.72
CA PRO A 12 6.73 -21.64 -5.09
C PRO A 12 5.47 -20.79 -5.10
N GLY A 13 5.46 -19.70 -5.89
CA GLY A 13 4.30 -18.82 -6.04
C GLY A 13 4.38 -17.47 -5.31
N LEU A 14 5.39 -17.21 -4.45
CA LEU A 14 5.53 -15.91 -3.77
C LEU A 14 6.28 -14.86 -4.62
N GLU A 15 6.78 -15.23 -5.78
CA GLU A 15 7.48 -14.30 -6.69
C GLU A 15 6.60 -13.16 -7.19
N ASN A 16 5.27 -13.34 -7.19
CA ASN A 16 4.29 -12.34 -7.60
C ASN A 16 3.64 -11.60 -6.43
N LEU A 17 4.10 -11.84 -5.21
CA LEU A 17 3.68 -11.13 -4.01
C LEU A 17 4.65 -9.99 -3.69
N PHE A 18 4.09 -8.83 -3.39
CA PHE A 18 4.81 -7.62 -3.01
C PHE A 18 4.23 -7.05 -1.72
N LEU A 19 5.06 -6.98 -0.69
CA LEU A 19 4.66 -6.52 0.63
C LEU A 19 5.33 -5.18 0.93
N GLY A 20 4.56 -4.19 1.38
CA GLY A 20 5.05 -2.86 1.59
C GLY A 20 4.22 -1.99 2.52
N THR A 21 4.60 -0.73 2.61
CA THR A 21 3.93 0.27 3.44
C THR A 21 3.36 1.42 2.61
N SER A 22 2.29 2.04 3.11
CA SER A 22 1.75 3.26 2.56
C SER A 22 2.57 4.44 3.09
N GLY A 23 3.48 4.94 2.26
CA GLY A 23 4.49 5.92 2.64
C GLY A 23 5.72 5.33 3.37
N TRP A 24 6.74 6.16 3.53
CA TRP A 24 8.02 5.78 4.15
C TRP A 24 8.70 6.91 4.93
N SER A 25 8.36 8.17 4.71
CA SER A 25 9.02 9.30 5.36
C SER A 25 8.17 9.84 6.51
N TYR A 26 8.23 9.15 7.65
CA TYR A 26 7.51 9.52 8.85
C TYR A 26 8.49 9.95 9.95
N PRO A 27 8.26 11.13 10.61
CA PRO A 27 9.16 11.62 11.67
C PRO A 27 9.30 10.65 12.85
N ASP A 28 8.22 9.96 13.23
CA ASP A 28 8.15 9.00 14.33
C ASP A 28 8.81 7.64 14.03
N TRP A 29 9.30 7.44 12.78
CA TRP A 29 10.07 6.27 12.40
C TRP A 29 11.57 6.41 12.71
N GLN A 30 12.04 7.63 13.03
CA GLN A 30 13.45 7.85 13.41
C GLN A 30 13.76 7.18 14.75
N GLY A 31 14.78 6.33 14.77
CA GLY A 31 15.18 5.55 15.93
C GLY A 31 14.29 4.35 16.26
N VAL A 32 13.20 4.13 15.48
CA VAL A 32 12.32 2.95 15.60
C VAL A 32 12.45 2.05 14.38
N VAL A 33 12.31 2.62 13.19
CA VAL A 33 12.49 1.93 11.91
C VAL A 33 13.87 2.25 11.33
N TYR A 34 14.19 3.53 11.31
CA TYR A 34 15.44 4.04 10.75
C TYR A 34 16.53 4.20 11.81
N PRO A 35 17.78 3.89 11.47
CA PRO A 35 18.90 4.39 12.26
C PRO A 35 18.83 5.91 12.39
N LYS A 36 19.31 6.45 13.51
CA LYS A 36 19.34 7.90 13.71
C LYS A 36 20.12 8.56 12.56
N ARG A 37 19.54 9.65 11.98
CA ARG A 37 20.10 10.52 10.94
C ARG A 37 19.89 10.12 9.47
N ILE A 38 19.20 9.04 9.14
CA ILE A 38 18.81 8.77 7.74
C ILE A 38 17.66 9.70 7.34
N ARG A 39 17.75 10.33 6.15
CA ARG A 39 16.74 11.27 5.64
C ARG A 39 16.53 11.13 4.12
N GLY A 40 15.37 11.61 3.66
CA GLY A 40 15.09 11.74 2.23
C GLY A 40 15.11 10.40 1.48
N THR A 41 15.84 10.36 0.38
CA THR A 41 15.98 9.16 -0.47
C THR A 41 16.68 8.00 0.21
N ASP A 42 17.55 8.27 1.21
CA ASP A 42 18.24 7.23 1.96
C ASP A 42 17.26 6.39 2.80
N GLN A 43 16.15 7.00 3.25
CA GLN A 43 15.08 6.25 3.93
C GLN A 43 14.44 5.23 2.99
N LEU A 44 14.20 5.60 1.73
CA LEU A 44 13.63 4.71 0.74
C LEU A 44 14.61 3.59 0.36
N ALA A 45 15.88 3.94 0.12
CA ALA A 45 16.93 2.96 -0.13
C ALA A 45 17.03 1.95 1.02
N TYR A 46 17.06 2.43 2.26
CA TYR A 46 17.09 1.59 3.46
C TYR A 46 15.87 0.66 3.53
N LEU A 47 14.66 1.18 3.34
CA LEU A 47 13.44 0.35 3.39
C LEU A 47 13.38 -0.70 2.29
N SER A 48 13.95 -0.42 1.13
CA SER A 48 14.00 -1.38 0.03
C SER A 48 14.77 -2.67 0.34
N GLU A 49 15.52 -2.69 1.45
CA GLU A 49 16.18 -3.89 1.97
C GLU A 49 15.18 -4.86 2.65
N TYR A 50 14.04 -4.36 3.11
CA TYR A 50 13.07 -5.08 3.92
C TYR A 50 11.73 -5.26 3.23
N LEU A 51 11.37 -4.34 2.32
CA LEU A 51 10.10 -4.28 1.60
C LEU A 51 10.29 -4.53 0.10
N ASP A 52 9.21 -4.99 -0.54
CA ASP A 52 9.17 -5.22 -1.98
C ASP A 52 8.54 -4.03 -2.73
N CYS A 53 7.78 -3.17 -2.03
CA CYS A 53 7.09 -2.03 -2.60
C CYS A 53 6.78 -0.94 -1.57
N VAL A 54 6.42 0.25 -2.06
CA VAL A 54 5.84 1.33 -1.25
C VAL A 54 4.72 2.03 -2.01
N GLU A 55 3.73 2.56 -1.27
CA GLU A 55 2.68 3.41 -1.82
C GLU A 55 3.03 4.88 -1.63
N ILE A 56 3.04 5.65 -2.71
CA ILE A 56 3.32 7.09 -2.72
C ILE A 56 2.08 7.85 -2.27
N ASN A 57 2.10 8.40 -1.06
CA ASN A 57 0.97 9.16 -0.50
C ASN A 57 0.94 10.62 -0.96
N THR A 58 2.11 11.22 -1.25
CA THR A 58 2.20 12.63 -1.62
C THR A 58 1.51 12.94 -2.94
N SER A 59 1.43 11.97 -3.85
CA SER A 59 0.73 12.11 -5.13
C SER A 59 -0.80 12.33 -4.98
N PHE A 60 -1.37 12.01 -3.82
CA PHE A 60 -2.76 12.31 -3.50
C PHE A 60 -3.02 13.81 -3.35
N TYR A 61 -2.09 14.52 -2.71
CA TYR A 61 -2.25 15.96 -2.43
C TYR A 61 -1.85 16.85 -3.61
N HIS A 62 -0.84 16.42 -4.35
CA HIS A 62 -0.29 17.16 -5.50
C HIS A 62 0.15 16.18 -6.59
N PRO A 63 0.01 16.54 -7.88
CA PRO A 63 0.61 15.77 -8.97
C PRO A 63 2.06 15.42 -8.69
N LEU A 64 2.45 14.18 -9.01
CA LEU A 64 3.79 13.70 -8.75
C LEU A 64 4.83 14.46 -9.57
N ASN A 65 5.78 15.08 -8.89
CA ASN A 65 6.87 15.79 -9.56
C ASN A 65 7.82 14.78 -10.25
N PRO A 66 8.10 14.93 -11.55
CA PRO A 66 9.02 14.09 -12.31
C PRO A 66 10.38 13.86 -11.63
N ALA A 67 11.00 14.92 -11.12
CA ALA A 67 12.30 14.83 -10.46
C ALA A 67 12.30 13.95 -9.18
N TYR A 68 11.16 13.84 -8.50
CA TYR A 68 11.04 12.91 -7.37
C TYR A 68 10.93 11.46 -7.86
N ALA A 69 10.15 11.21 -8.92
CA ALA A 69 10.05 9.88 -9.50
C ALA A 69 11.42 9.34 -9.92
N GLU A 70 12.22 10.15 -10.63
CA GLU A 70 13.59 9.81 -11.04
C GLU A 70 14.50 9.49 -9.84
N ARG A 71 14.47 10.34 -8.80
CA ARG A 71 15.27 10.14 -7.58
C ARG A 71 14.88 8.86 -6.85
N TRP A 72 13.60 8.53 -6.79
CA TRP A 72 13.12 7.30 -6.12
C TRP A 72 13.51 6.06 -6.91
N ILE A 73 13.42 6.09 -8.24
CA ILE A 73 13.92 5.01 -9.09
C ILE A 73 15.41 4.79 -8.85
N ALA A 74 16.21 5.86 -8.82
CA ALA A 74 17.64 5.79 -8.55
C ALA A 74 17.94 5.22 -7.14
N ALA A 75 17.19 5.63 -6.13
CA ALA A 75 17.35 5.15 -4.76
C ALA A 75 17.15 3.64 -4.59
N VAL A 76 16.32 3.04 -5.44
CA VAL A 76 16.03 1.59 -5.41
C VAL A 76 16.64 0.83 -6.59
N ALA A 77 17.62 1.42 -7.30
CA ALA A 77 18.24 0.81 -8.49
C ALA A 77 18.84 -0.57 -8.20
N GLY A 78 19.41 -0.76 -7.00
CA GLY A 78 19.96 -2.05 -6.54
C GLY A 78 18.88 -3.13 -6.24
N ARG A 79 17.60 -2.79 -6.37
CA ARG A 79 16.45 -3.66 -6.12
C ARG A 79 15.57 -3.76 -7.36
N PRO A 80 15.94 -4.56 -8.36
CA PRO A 80 15.24 -4.57 -9.67
C PRO A 80 13.76 -4.95 -9.56
N ARG A 81 13.36 -5.67 -8.53
CA ARG A 81 11.99 -6.08 -8.28
C ARG A 81 11.15 -5.02 -7.54
N PHE A 82 11.77 -4.03 -6.91
CA PHE A 82 11.06 -3.04 -6.09
C PHE A 82 10.04 -2.25 -6.91
N GLN A 83 8.81 -2.09 -6.38
CA GLN A 83 7.69 -1.45 -7.07
C GLN A 83 7.15 -0.25 -6.28
N PHE A 84 6.54 0.67 -7.00
CA PHE A 84 5.78 1.79 -6.45
C PHE A 84 4.30 1.62 -6.80
N ALA A 85 3.41 1.91 -5.88
CA ALA A 85 2.05 2.31 -6.19
C ALA A 85 1.93 3.82 -5.96
N ALA A 86 1.06 4.49 -6.68
CA ALA A 86 0.82 5.92 -6.48
C ALA A 86 -0.68 6.16 -6.32
N LYS A 87 -1.06 7.18 -5.53
CA LYS A 87 -2.45 7.61 -5.48
C LYS A 87 -2.73 8.61 -6.58
N LEU A 88 -3.86 8.46 -7.23
CA LEU A 88 -4.36 9.49 -8.12
C LEU A 88 -4.65 10.76 -7.30
N TRP A 89 -4.28 11.91 -7.84
CA TRP A 89 -4.47 13.21 -7.18
C TRP A 89 -5.93 13.42 -6.77
N GLN A 90 -6.15 13.93 -5.53
CA GLN A 90 -7.48 14.11 -4.94
C GLN A 90 -8.43 14.98 -5.78
N GLY A 91 -7.90 15.83 -6.67
CA GLY A 91 -8.70 16.58 -7.65
C GLY A 91 -9.60 15.69 -8.50
N PHE A 92 -9.18 14.43 -8.75
CA PHE A 92 -9.95 13.44 -9.51
C PHE A 92 -10.79 12.49 -8.64
N THR A 93 -10.67 12.51 -7.32
CA THR A 93 -11.35 11.52 -6.47
C THR A 93 -12.19 12.13 -5.36
N HIS A 94 -11.72 13.19 -4.73
CA HIS A 94 -12.37 13.85 -3.60
C HIS A 94 -12.97 15.22 -3.99
N ASN A 95 -12.22 16.03 -4.72
CA ASN A 95 -12.61 17.40 -5.11
C ASN A 95 -13.19 17.42 -6.53
N ARG A 96 -14.19 16.56 -6.78
CA ARG A 96 -14.75 16.31 -8.11
C ARG A 96 -15.69 17.37 -8.63
N GLU A 97 -16.26 18.19 -7.73
CA GLU A 97 -17.32 19.16 -8.04
C GLU A 97 -16.90 20.21 -9.07
N SER A 98 -15.60 20.58 -9.05
CA SER A 98 -15.04 21.55 -10.00
C SER A 98 -14.71 20.98 -11.37
N GLY A 99 -14.82 19.64 -11.53
CA GLY A 99 -14.30 18.95 -12.69
C GLY A 99 -12.76 19.04 -12.81
N TRP A 100 -12.22 18.58 -13.92
CA TRP A 100 -10.79 18.71 -14.26
C TRP A 100 -10.63 19.27 -15.67
N THR A 101 -9.45 19.86 -15.91
CA THR A 101 -9.04 20.34 -17.22
C THR A 101 -8.05 19.37 -17.89
N PRO A 102 -7.84 19.43 -19.23
CA PRO A 102 -6.77 18.68 -19.87
C PRO A 102 -5.38 18.99 -19.32
N GLY A 103 -5.18 20.20 -18.77
CA GLY A 103 -3.97 20.60 -18.06
C GLY A 103 -3.76 19.84 -16.75
N ASP A 104 -4.83 19.57 -16.02
CA ASP A 104 -4.78 18.78 -14.77
C ASP A 104 -4.41 17.33 -15.05
N VAL A 105 -5.02 16.74 -16.07
CA VAL A 105 -4.71 15.38 -16.53
C VAL A 105 -3.24 15.26 -16.92
N ARG A 106 -2.75 16.16 -17.74
CA ARG A 106 -1.34 16.17 -18.17
C ARG A 106 -0.39 16.23 -16.98
N ARG A 107 -0.61 17.19 -16.05
CA ARG A 107 0.21 17.33 -14.85
C ARG A 107 0.17 16.09 -13.96
N ALA A 108 -0.99 15.48 -13.80
CA ALA A 108 -1.14 14.26 -13.01
C ALA A 108 -0.36 13.07 -13.60
N LYS A 109 -0.25 13.01 -14.93
CA LYS A 109 0.45 11.93 -15.64
C LYS A 109 1.97 12.06 -15.65
N GLU A 110 2.52 13.27 -15.62
CA GLU A 110 3.96 13.52 -15.85
C GLU A 110 4.89 12.64 -15.01
N GLY A 111 4.79 12.72 -13.69
CA GLY A 111 5.65 11.91 -12.80
C GLY A 111 5.25 10.43 -12.75
N LEU A 112 3.96 10.14 -12.95
CA LEU A 112 3.47 8.75 -13.01
C LEU A 112 4.03 8.02 -14.22
N LYS A 113 4.14 8.72 -15.37
CA LYS A 113 4.68 8.16 -16.59
C LYS A 113 6.14 7.75 -16.45
N ILE A 114 6.94 8.50 -15.73
CA ILE A 114 8.34 8.14 -15.46
C ILE A 114 8.42 6.81 -14.70
N LEU A 115 7.56 6.61 -13.68
CA LEU A 115 7.50 5.33 -12.97
C LEU A 115 7.00 4.19 -13.85
N LEU A 116 6.01 4.47 -14.71
CA LEU A 116 5.45 3.48 -15.64
C LEU A 116 6.48 3.05 -16.68
N ASP A 117 7.13 4.01 -17.33
CA ASP A 117 8.11 3.78 -18.41
C ASP A 117 9.36 3.04 -17.85
N ALA A 118 9.70 3.26 -16.59
CA ALA A 118 10.74 2.50 -15.88
C ALA A 118 10.31 1.08 -15.45
N GLY A 119 9.06 0.67 -15.70
CA GLY A 119 8.52 -0.61 -15.23
C GLY A 119 8.39 -0.71 -13.72
N ARG A 120 8.30 0.44 -13.03
CA ARG A 120 8.27 0.53 -11.57
C ARG A 120 6.91 0.88 -10.99
N LEU A 121 5.91 1.24 -11.79
CA LEU A 121 4.56 1.53 -11.31
C LEU A 121 3.70 0.27 -11.28
N SER A 122 3.32 -0.17 -10.10
CA SER A 122 2.48 -1.36 -9.89
C SER A 122 0.99 -1.08 -9.99
N ALA A 123 0.56 0.09 -9.53
CA ALA A 123 -0.83 0.52 -9.54
C ALA A 123 -0.96 2.03 -9.40
N LEU A 124 -2.01 2.58 -10.03
CA LEU A 124 -2.52 3.91 -9.78
C LEU A 124 -3.83 3.78 -9.00
N LEU A 125 -3.79 4.11 -7.70
CA LEU A 125 -4.90 3.95 -6.77
C LEU A 125 -5.86 5.13 -6.85
N MET A 126 -7.06 4.90 -7.32
CA MET A 126 -8.20 5.81 -7.27
C MET A 126 -8.93 5.61 -5.92
N GLN A 127 -8.54 6.37 -4.91
CA GLN A 127 -9.16 6.28 -3.59
C GLN A 127 -10.33 7.24 -3.49
N PHE A 128 -11.54 6.71 -3.25
CA PHE A 128 -12.78 7.50 -3.13
C PHE A 128 -13.25 7.66 -1.69
N PRO A 129 -13.97 8.74 -1.35
CA PRO A 129 -14.60 8.92 -0.04
C PRO A 129 -15.73 7.91 0.17
N TRP A 130 -16.14 7.70 1.41
CA TRP A 130 -17.24 6.77 1.77
C TRP A 130 -18.58 7.13 1.11
N SER A 131 -18.80 8.40 0.81
CA SER A 131 -20.00 8.88 0.10
C SER A 131 -20.08 8.43 -1.36
N PHE A 132 -18.99 7.94 -1.95
CA PHE A 132 -18.94 7.45 -3.31
C PHE A 132 -19.64 6.07 -3.40
N ARG A 133 -20.85 6.04 -3.98
CA ARG A 133 -21.71 4.86 -4.11
C ARG A 133 -21.83 4.42 -5.57
N PRO A 134 -22.25 3.17 -5.86
CA PRO A 134 -22.44 2.68 -7.23
C PRO A 134 -23.73 3.24 -7.84
N THR A 135 -23.78 4.54 -8.10
CA THR A 135 -24.85 5.18 -8.87
C THR A 135 -24.45 5.28 -10.34
N PRO A 136 -25.42 5.40 -11.28
CA PRO A 136 -25.10 5.57 -12.70
C PRO A 136 -24.07 6.68 -12.94
N GLU A 137 -24.23 7.83 -12.30
CA GLU A 137 -23.34 9.00 -12.45
C GLU A 137 -21.91 8.69 -11.97
N ASN A 138 -21.77 7.91 -10.90
CA ASN A 138 -20.45 7.51 -10.38
C ASN A 138 -19.81 6.41 -11.24
N LEU A 139 -20.59 5.55 -11.87
CA LEU A 139 -20.10 4.58 -12.84
C LEU A 139 -19.61 5.29 -14.11
N ASP A 140 -20.37 6.24 -14.64
CA ASP A 140 -19.97 7.08 -15.79
C ASP A 140 -18.70 7.90 -15.46
N TYR A 141 -18.61 8.36 -14.20
CA TYR A 141 -17.41 9.05 -13.73
C TYR A 141 -16.17 8.15 -13.72
N LEU A 142 -16.30 6.89 -13.29
CA LEU A 142 -15.22 5.91 -13.35
C LEU A 142 -14.82 5.62 -14.81
N ASP A 143 -15.77 5.56 -15.73
CA ASP A 143 -15.50 5.42 -17.16
C ASP A 143 -14.74 6.63 -17.72
N SER A 144 -15.09 7.84 -17.27
CA SER A 144 -14.35 9.05 -17.64
C SER A 144 -12.88 8.99 -17.15
N LEU A 145 -12.66 8.53 -15.90
CA LEU A 145 -11.30 8.34 -15.38
C LEU A 145 -10.53 7.24 -16.13
N LEU A 146 -11.19 6.16 -16.51
CA LEU A 146 -10.59 5.12 -17.33
C LEU A 146 -10.18 5.67 -18.71
N GLY A 147 -11.01 6.52 -19.32
CA GLY A 147 -10.69 7.21 -20.58
C GLY A 147 -9.41 8.05 -20.47
N GLU A 148 -9.23 8.72 -19.34
CA GLU A 148 -8.05 9.57 -19.13
C GLU A 148 -6.81 8.79 -18.66
N PHE A 149 -6.96 7.82 -17.75
CA PHE A 149 -5.84 7.16 -17.06
C PHE A 149 -5.69 5.67 -17.41
N GLY A 150 -6.40 5.15 -18.41
CA GLY A 150 -6.41 3.72 -18.76
C GLY A 150 -5.07 3.14 -19.21
N GLU A 151 -4.07 3.97 -19.50
CA GLU A 151 -2.69 3.55 -19.75
C GLU A 151 -1.97 3.05 -18.48
N PHE A 152 -2.48 3.41 -17.29
CA PHE A 152 -1.94 2.97 -16.00
C PHE A 152 -2.70 1.75 -15.46
N PRO A 153 -2.05 0.90 -14.65
CA PRO A 153 -2.74 -0.19 -13.96
C PRO A 153 -3.65 0.39 -12.85
N LEU A 154 -4.93 0.62 -13.19
CA LEU A 154 -5.89 1.26 -12.29
C LEU A 154 -6.38 0.32 -11.20
N VAL A 155 -6.46 0.84 -9.97
CA VAL A 155 -7.08 0.18 -8.82
C VAL A 155 -8.05 1.17 -8.16
N ALA A 156 -9.29 0.75 -7.88
CA ALA A 156 -10.28 1.55 -7.18
C ALA A 156 -10.37 1.12 -5.71
N GLU A 157 -10.20 2.07 -4.79
CA GLU A 157 -10.57 1.90 -3.39
C GLU A 157 -11.92 2.56 -3.13
N VAL A 158 -12.93 1.74 -2.92
CA VAL A 158 -14.27 2.13 -2.50
C VAL A 158 -14.52 1.60 -1.10
N ARG A 159 -15.26 2.32 -0.27
CA ARG A 159 -15.42 2.00 1.16
C ARG A 159 -16.83 1.68 1.58
N ASN A 160 -17.81 2.12 0.80
CA ASN A 160 -19.23 1.92 1.11
C ASN A 160 -19.67 0.50 0.77
N ALA A 161 -20.39 -0.14 1.69
CA ALA A 161 -20.89 -1.50 1.52
C ALA A 161 -21.83 -1.68 0.31
N ALA A 162 -22.38 -0.60 -0.24
CA ALA A 162 -23.18 -0.67 -1.47
C ALA A 162 -22.38 -1.20 -2.69
N TRP A 163 -21.04 -1.15 -2.65
CA TRP A 163 -20.17 -1.74 -3.67
C TRP A 163 -19.97 -3.26 -3.51
N ASP A 164 -20.51 -3.88 -2.43
CA ASP A 164 -20.44 -5.35 -2.24
C ASP A 164 -21.59 -6.04 -2.98
N CYS A 165 -21.64 -5.90 -4.29
CA CYS A 165 -22.62 -6.54 -5.17
C CYS A 165 -21.95 -7.04 -6.45
N GLU A 166 -22.59 -8.00 -7.12
CA GLU A 166 -22.08 -8.66 -8.33
C GLU A 166 -21.98 -7.67 -9.50
N ASP A 167 -22.97 -6.80 -9.67
CA ASP A 167 -22.98 -5.77 -10.74
C ASP A 167 -21.74 -4.86 -10.65
N ALA A 168 -21.32 -4.49 -9.42
CA ALA A 168 -20.10 -3.70 -9.22
C ALA A 168 -18.84 -4.50 -9.56
N ASP A 169 -18.80 -5.76 -9.16
CA ASP A 169 -17.66 -6.65 -9.48
C ASP A 169 -17.51 -6.83 -10.99
N ASP A 170 -18.63 -7.04 -11.69
CA ASP A 170 -18.67 -7.17 -13.14
C ASP A 170 -18.30 -5.87 -13.86
N PHE A 171 -18.75 -4.72 -13.33
CA PHE A 171 -18.33 -3.41 -13.84
C PHE A 171 -16.81 -3.23 -13.82
N PHE A 172 -16.18 -3.51 -12.67
CA PHE A 172 -14.72 -3.39 -12.53
C PHE A 172 -13.98 -4.43 -13.38
N ARG A 173 -14.47 -5.66 -13.43
CA ARG A 173 -13.87 -6.75 -14.21
C ARG A 173 -13.90 -6.47 -15.72
N ALA A 174 -15.04 -6.01 -16.24
CA ALA A 174 -15.18 -5.68 -17.66
C ALA A 174 -14.24 -4.56 -18.11
N ARG A 175 -13.80 -3.72 -17.18
CA ARG A 175 -12.90 -2.57 -17.42
C ARG A 175 -11.45 -2.83 -17.05
N GLY A 176 -11.14 -4.00 -16.50
CA GLY A 176 -9.78 -4.33 -16.03
C GLY A 176 -9.30 -3.45 -14.87
N ILE A 177 -10.22 -2.81 -14.15
CA ILE A 177 -9.89 -2.02 -12.96
C ILE A 177 -9.82 -2.94 -11.74
N GLY A 178 -8.70 -2.94 -11.02
CA GLY A 178 -8.55 -3.69 -9.78
C GLY A 178 -9.43 -3.12 -8.66
N LEU A 179 -10.03 -3.98 -7.87
CA LEU A 179 -10.77 -3.56 -6.68
C LEU A 179 -9.89 -3.75 -5.45
N CYS A 180 -9.67 -2.66 -4.69
CA CYS A 180 -8.85 -2.69 -3.49
C CYS A 180 -9.59 -3.41 -2.34
N ALA A 181 -8.97 -4.46 -1.80
CA ALA A 181 -9.42 -5.10 -0.57
C ALA A 181 -8.90 -4.31 0.65
N VAL A 182 -9.81 -3.72 1.40
CA VAL A 182 -9.48 -2.84 2.52
C VAL A 182 -9.76 -3.53 3.84
N ASP A 183 -8.75 -3.63 4.72
CA ASP A 183 -8.95 -3.95 6.14
C ASP A 183 -9.13 -2.66 6.93
N GLN A 184 -10.28 -2.54 7.55
CA GLN A 184 -10.72 -1.37 8.33
C GLN A 184 -11.67 -1.84 9.44
N PRO A 185 -12.02 -1.00 10.43
CA PRO A 185 -12.95 -1.40 11.48
C PRO A 185 -14.26 -1.93 10.91
N ALA A 186 -14.73 -3.05 11.46
CA ALA A 186 -16.03 -3.63 11.11
C ALA A 186 -17.17 -2.74 11.66
N MET A 187 -17.69 -1.86 10.79
CA MET A 187 -18.75 -0.91 11.13
C MET A 187 -19.88 -1.02 10.12
N LYS A 188 -21.12 -0.70 10.57
CA LYS A 188 -22.29 -0.72 9.69
C LYS A 188 -22.06 0.19 8.47
N GLY A 189 -22.15 -0.38 7.28
CA GLY A 189 -21.98 0.33 6.01
C GLY A 189 -20.55 0.37 5.46
N ASN A 190 -19.56 -0.19 6.14
CA ASN A 190 -18.23 -0.40 5.61
C ASN A 190 -18.12 -1.73 4.86
N LEU A 191 -17.28 -1.75 3.82
CA LEU A 191 -16.88 -3.00 3.17
C LEU A 191 -16.06 -3.86 4.15
N ALA A 192 -16.35 -5.16 4.16
CA ALA A 192 -15.50 -6.14 4.82
C ALA A 192 -14.26 -6.45 3.96
N LEU A 193 -13.20 -6.95 4.58
CA LEU A 193 -12.02 -7.44 3.86
C LEU A 193 -12.39 -8.72 3.07
N LYS A 194 -12.78 -8.53 1.81
CA LYS A 194 -13.05 -9.61 0.84
C LYS A 194 -12.18 -9.36 -0.40
N PRO A 195 -11.21 -10.20 -0.70
CA PRO A 195 -10.42 -10.03 -1.92
C PRO A 195 -11.27 -10.35 -3.15
N LYS A 196 -11.49 -9.35 -3.99
CA LYS A 196 -12.18 -9.47 -5.27
C LYS A 196 -11.16 -9.20 -6.38
N VAL A 197 -10.80 -10.23 -7.11
CA VAL A 197 -9.83 -10.11 -8.21
C VAL A 197 -10.59 -9.73 -9.48
N THR A 198 -10.58 -8.44 -9.81
CA THR A 198 -11.26 -7.86 -10.98
C THR A 198 -10.30 -7.43 -12.09
N SER A 199 -8.98 -7.50 -11.84
CA SER A 199 -7.91 -7.21 -12.79
C SER A 199 -6.71 -8.14 -12.56
N PRO A 200 -5.66 -8.12 -13.39
CA PRO A 200 -4.42 -8.86 -13.12
C PRO A 200 -3.70 -8.45 -11.82
N VAL A 201 -4.12 -7.35 -11.20
CA VAL A 201 -3.54 -6.82 -9.95
C VAL A 201 -4.53 -7.01 -8.81
N ALA A 202 -4.16 -7.80 -7.79
CA ALA A 202 -4.83 -7.81 -6.50
C ALA A 202 -4.13 -6.80 -5.58
N TYR A 203 -4.92 -5.99 -4.86
CA TYR A 203 -4.42 -4.87 -4.08
C TYR A 203 -5.07 -4.83 -2.70
N PHE A 204 -4.26 -4.88 -1.65
CA PHE A 204 -4.70 -4.89 -0.26
C PHE A 204 -4.19 -3.65 0.46
N ARG A 205 -5.05 -3.06 1.30
CA ARG A 205 -4.66 -1.97 2.21
C ARG A 205 -5.11 -2.26 3.63
N LEU A 206 -4.17 -2.22 4.56
CA LEU A 206 -4.40 -2.45 5.99
C LEU A 206 -4.42 -1.10 6.72
N HIS A 207 -5.60 -0.62 7.08
CA HIS A 207 -5.77 0.68 7.75
C HIS A 207 -5.73 0.59 9.28
N GLY A 208 -5.81 -0.62 9.84
CA GLY A 208 -6.04 -0.83 11.27
C GLY A 208 -7.51 -0.97 11.61
N ARG A 209 -7.81 -1.59 12.75
CA ARG A 209 -9.18 -1.89 13.21
C ARG A 209 -9.58 -1.02 14.42
N ASN A 210 -9.05 0.20 14.55
CA ASN A 210 -9.34 1.12 15.65
C ASN A 210 -10.69 1.82 15.44
N ALA A 211 -11.78 1.16 15.86
CA ALA A 211 -13.15 1.67 15.71
C ALA A 211 -13.41 2.97 16.51
N LYS A 212 -12.73 3.17 17.65
CA LYS A 212 -12.98 4.31 18.55
C LYS A 212 -12.62 5.66 17.96
N THR A 213 -11.63 5.68 17.07
CA THR A 213 -11.08 6.92 16.49
C THR A 213 -11.43 7.08 15.01
N TRP A 214 -12.14 6.10 14.42
CA TRP A 214 -12.38 6.06 12.98
C TRP A 214 -13.18 7.24 12.42
N PHE A 215 -14.13 7.76 13.19
CA PHE A 215 -15.00 8.88 12.79
C PHE A 215 -14.67 10.22 13.46
N ASN A 216 -13.63 10.32 14.27
CA ASN A 216 -13.28 11.59 14.91
C ASN A 216 -12.96 12.71 13.92
N ASP A 217 -12.64 12.38 12.67
CA ASP A 217 -12.46 13.36 11.57
C ASP A 217 -13.78 13.76 10.89
N ALA A 218 -14.88 13.02 11.12
CA ALA A 218 -16.19 13.30 10.48
C ALA A 218 -16.98 14.42 11.17
N ALA A 219 -16.57 14.83 12.37
CA ALA A 219 -17.13 15.97 13.08
C ALA A 219 -16.37 17.23 12.71
N GLY A 220 -16.43 17.67 11.44
CA GLY A 220 -16.22 19.02 10.89
C GLY A 220 -15.41 20.07 11.70
N GLY A 221 -14.44 19.66 12.50
CA GLY A 221 -13.55 20.53 13.24
C GLY A 221 -12.24 20.71 12.48
N ASP A 222 -12.05 21.87 11.88
CA ASP A 222 -10.79 22.40 11.38
C ASP A 222 -9.80 22.63 12.56
N SER A 223 -9.53 21.58 13.33
CA SER A 223 -8.40 21.56 14.24
C SER A 223 -7.24 20.95 13.48
N GLY A 224 -6.43 21.81 12.87
CA GLY A 224 -5.21 21.50 12.11
C GLY A 224 -4.13 20.77 12.91
N SER A 225 -4.49 19.93 13.86
CA SER A 225 -3.56 19.06 14.56
C SER A 225 -3.48 17.72 13.81
N ASP A 226 -2.33 17.44 13.26
CA ASP A 226 -1.89 16.20 12.64
C ASP A 226 -2.16 14.95 13.53
N THR A 227 -2.32 15.16 14.84
CA THR A 227 -2.53 14.15 15.87
C THR A 227 -3.86 13.39 15.74
N GLY A 228 -4.94 14.02 15.28
CA GLY A 228 -6.25 13.38 15.12
C GLY A 228 -6.28 12.39 13.94
N ARG A 229 -5.73 12.79 12.80
CA ARG A 229 -5.69 11.95 11.58
C ARG A 229 -4.87 10.68 11.76
N HIS A 230 -3.81 10.74 12.57
CA HIS A 230 -2.95 9.58 12.83
C HIS A 230 -3.60 8.57 13.80
N ALA A 231 -4.51 8.99 14.67
CA ALA A 231 -5.10 8.13 15.70
C ALA A 231 -5.89 6.94 15.12
N ARG A 232 -6.57 7.09 13.98
CA ARG A 232 -7.31 5.99 13.34
C ARG A 232 -6.40 4.90 12.78
N TYR A 233 -5.17 5.23 12.40
CA TYR A 233 -4.16 4.31 11.88
C TYR A 233 -3.25 3.77 12.98
N ASP A 234 -3.38 4.25 14.22
CA ASP A 234 -2.58 3.79 15.35
C ASP A 234 -3.10 2.45 15.88
N TYR A 235 -2.82 1.40 15.10
CA TYR A 235 -3.24 0.04 15.35
C TYR A 235 -2.10 -0.95 15.07
N LEU A 236 -1.85 -1.88 15.98
CA LEU A 236 -0.94 -2.99 15.77
C LEU A 236 -1.78 -4.26 15.65
N TYR A 237 -1.76 -4.88 14.48
CA TYR A 237 -2.46 -6.14 14.25
C TYR A 237 -1.86 -7.25 15.10
N GLY A 238 -2.73 -8.05 15.71
CA GLY A 238 -2.36 -9.27 16.40
C GLY A 238 -2.07 -10.42 15.44
N GLU A 239 -1.45 -11.48 15.96
CA GLU A 239 -1.01 -12.62 15.13
C GLU A 239 -2.16 -13.31 14.40
N ASP A 240 -3.30 -13.52 15.09
CA ASP A 240 -4.47 -14.17 14.49
C ASP A 240 -5.10 -13.34 13.37
N GLU A 241 -5.13 -12.01 13.53
CA GLU A 241 -5.60 -11.09 12.50
C GLU A 241 -4.68 -11.13 11.27
N LEU A 242 -3.35 -11.15 11.50
CA LEU A 242 -2.38 -11.25 10.42
C LEU A 242 -2.45 -12.61 9.71
N ARG A 243 -2.76 -13.68 10.43
CA ARG A 243 -2.97 -15.01 9.85
C ARG A 243 -4.23 -15.04 8.98
N GLU A 244 -5.32 -14.41 9.43
CA GLU A 244 -6.54 -14.22 8.63
C GLU A 244 -6.23 -13.45 7.33
N ILE A 245 -5.53 -12.33 7.44
CA ILE A 245 -5.14 -11.49 6.31
C ILE A 245 -4.25 -12.27 5.33
N ALA A 246 -3.23 -12.97 5.85
CA ALA A 246 -2.33 -13.79 5.03
C ALA A 246 -3.09 -14.88 4.23
N GLY A 247 -4.09 -15.51 4.84
CA GLY A 247 -4.97 -16.47 4.14
C GLY A 247 -5.71 -15.83 2.97
N LYS A 248 -6.25 -14.62 3.15
CA LYS A 248 -6.95 -13.88 2.09
C LYS A 248 -5.99 -13.40 0.98
N VAL A 249 -4.77 -13.05 1.33
CA VAL A 249 -3.72 -12.72 0.34
C VAL A 249 -3.39 -13.93 -0.51
N LEU A 250 -3.19 -15.11 0.08
CA LEU A 250 -2.93 -16.35 -0.65
C LEU A 250 -4.10 -16.70 -1.59
N GLU A 251 -5.35 -16.59 -1.13
CA GLU A 251 -6.54 -16.78 -1.96
C GLU A 251 -6.55 -15.86 -3.19
N ALA A 252 -6.21 -14.59 -3.02
CA ALA A 252 -6.16 -13.65 -4.14
C ALA A 252 -5.02 -13.97 -5.12
N MET A 253 -3.88 -14.43 -4.62
CA MET A 253 -2.71 -14.80 -5.45
C MET A 253 -3.01 -15.93 -6.43
N GLU A 254 -3.93 -16.84 -6.11
CA GLU A 254 -4.32 -17.94 -7.01
C GLU A 254 -4.98 -17.44 -8.30
N ARG A 255 -5.54 -16.20 -8.28
CA ARG A 255 -6.32 -15.62 -9.39
C ARG A 255 -5.69 -14.37 -9.99
N ALA A 256 -4.74 -13.75 -9.29
CA ALA A 256 -4.08 -12.52 -9.73
C ALA A 256 -2.72 -12.80 -10.36
N GLY A 257 -2.33 -12.02 -11.34
CA GLY A 257 -0.98 -12.04 -11.91
C GLY A 257 0.06 -11.46 -10.96
N ARG A 258 -0.30 -10.42 -10.19
CA ARG A 258 0.52 -9.82 -9.13
C ARG A 258 -0.36 -9.39 -7.97
N THR A 259 0.14 -9.58 -6.75
CA THR A 259 -0.56 -9.22 -5.52
C THR A 259 0.27 -8.25 -4.69
N PHE A 260 -0.34 -7.14 -4.31
CA PHE A 260 0.28 -6.09 -3.51
C PHE A 260 -0.47 -5.92 -2.19
N LEU A 261 0.29 -5.81 -1.09
CA LEU A 261 -0.24 -5.47 0.22
C LEU A 261 0.49 -4.26 0.76
N PHE A 262 -0.25 -3.22 1.11
CA PHE A 262 0.26 -2.00 1.73
C PHE A 262 -0.31 -1.81 3.14
N ALA A 263 0.55 -1.87 4.14
CA ALA A 263 0.17 -1.52 5.50
C ALA A 263 0.17 0.00 5.67
N ASN A 264 -0.98 0.56 6.07
CA ASN A 264 -1.19 1.99 6.27
C ASN A 264 -1.32 2.38 7.75
N ASN A 265 -1.20 1.44 8.67
CA ASN A 265 -1.14 1.62 10.12
C ASN A 265 0.26 2.11 10.55
N HIS A 266 0.71 3.23 9.95
CA HIS A 266 2.08 3.70 10.01
C HIS A 266 2.58 4.20 11.38
N PRO A 267 1.76 4.70 12.34
CA PRO A 267 2.27 5.30 13.56
C PRO A 267 3.29 4.42 14.28
N LYS A 268 4.42 5.01 14.65
CA LYS A 268 5.53 4.37 15.39
C LYS A 268 6.10 3.10 14.72
N GLY A 269 6.06 3.01 13.39
CA GLY A 269 6.62 1.86 12.66
C GLY A 269 5.74 0.60 12.66
N LYS A 270 4.51 0.65 13.17
CA LYS A 270 3.60 -0.51 13.26
C LYS A 270 3.33 -1.16 11.92
N ALA A 271 3.20 -0.35 10.86
CA ALA A 271 3.02 -0.84 9.49
C ALA A 271 4.15 -1.80 9.08
N LEU A 272 5.41 -1.37 9.24
CA LEU A 272 6.54 -2.22 8.90
C LEU A 272 6.61 -3.46 9.80
N GLY A 273 6.32 -3.32 11.10
CA GLY A 273 6.25 -4.46 12.02
C GLY A 273 5.28 -5.54 11.56
N ASN A 274 4.07 -5.14 11.16
CA ASN A 274 3.06 -6.08 10.67
C ASN A 274 3.42 -6.65 9.29
N VAL A 275 4.01 -5.87 8.39
CA VAL A 275 4.49 -6.39 7.10
C VAL A 275 5.55 -7.46 7.28
N ILE A 276 6.51 -7.25 8.19
CA ILE A 276 7.55 -8.23 8.53
C ILE A 276 6.93 -9.53 9.08
N GLN A 277 5.92 -9.42 9.97
CA GLN A 277 5.22 -10.59 10.49
C GLN A 277 4.49 -11.37 9.40
N ILE A 278 3.73 -10.67 8.51
CA ILE A 278 3.07 -11.31 7.36
C ILE A 278 4.11 -11.98 6.44
N LYS A 279 5.23 -11.32 6.18
CA LYS A 279 6.31 -11.85 5.35
C LYS A 279 6.87 -13.16 5.94
N ALA A 280 7.15 -13.18 7.24
CA ALA A 280 7.61 -14.38 7.92
C ALA A 280 6.59 -15.53 7.88
N MET A 281 5.29 -15.21 8.07
CA MET A 281 4.20 -16.20 7.97
C MET A 281 4.10 -16.81 6.57
N LEU A 282 4.18 -15.99 5.53
CA LEU A 282 4.03 -16.41 4.15
C LEU A 282 5.27 -17.15 3.63
N GLU A 283 6.46 -16.67 3.93
CA GLU A 283 7.72 -17.32 3.57
C GLU A 283 7.99 -18.59 4.39
N GLY A 284 7.38 -18.70 5.57
CA GLY A 284 7.52 -19.84 6.48
C GLY A 284 8.93 -19.94 7.08
N GLY A 285 9.58 -18.82 7.34
CA GLY A 285 10.95 -18.79 7.84
C GLY A 285 11.38 -17.43 8.40
N LEU A 286 12.66 -17.32 8.72
CA LEU A 286 13.25 -16.09 9.21
C LEU A 286 13.34 -15.06 8.07
N VAL A 287 13.11 -13.78 8.41
CA VAL A 287 13.12 -12.65 7.49
C VAL A 287 14.11 -11.57 7.96
N ARG A 288 14.50 -10.67 7.06
CA ARG A 288 15.28 -9.50 7.45
C ARG A 288 14.42 -8.54 8.27
N VAL A 289 14.94 -8.07 9.39
CA VAL A 289 14.29 -7.12 10.30
C VAL A 289 15.27 -5.98 10.58
N PRO A 290 14.86 -4.70 10.52
CA PRO A 290 15.70 -3.60 10.97
C PRO A 290 16.09 -3.77 12.45
N ASP A 291 17.38 -3.65 12.78
CA ASP A 291 17.85 -3.81 14.16
C ASP A 291 17.14 -2.88 15.15
N ALA A 292 16.91 -1.63 14.74
CA ALA A 292 16.19 -0.66 15.56
C ALA A 292 14.75 -1.12 15.94
N MET A 293 14.12 -1.96 15.12
CA MET A 293 12.78 -2.48 15.39
C MET A 293 12.76 -3.61 16.42
N LEU A 294 13.86 -4.32 16.63
CA LEU A 294 13.93 -5.44 17.57
C LEU A 294 13.75 -5.01 19.05
N GLU A 295 14.04 -3.74 19.34
CA GLU A 295 13.77 -3.14 20.65
C GLU A 295 12.31 -2.72 20.79
N ALA A 296 11.80 -1.98 19.78
CA ALA A 296 10.43 -1.45 19.78
C ALA A 296 9.36 -2.53 19.60
N PHE A 297 9.70 -3.63 18.90
CA PHE A 297 8.80 -4.73 18.56
C PHE A 297 9.44 -6.08 18.94
N PRO A 298 9.47 -6.45 20.24
CA PRO A 298 10.10 -7.69 20.73
C PRO A 298 9.60 -8.96 20.03
N GLN A 299 8.34 -8.97 19.58
CA GLN A 299 7.73 -10.09 18.84
C GLN A 299 8.38 -10.36 17.48
N LEU A 300 9.20 -9.45 16.97
CA LEU A 300 9.96 -9.66 15.72
C LEU A 300 11.27 -10.43 15.94
N ARG A 301 11.78 -10.51 17.18
CA ARG A 301 13.05 -11.20 17.49
C ARG A 301 13.10 -12.65 17.02
N PRO A 302 12.08 -13.49 17.30
CA PRO A 302 12.08 -14.88 16.83
C PRO A 302 11.95 -15.02 15.30
N LEU A 303 11.57 -13.95 14.59
CA LEU A 303 11.41 -13.92 13.14
C LEU A 303 12.64 -13.38 12.42
N ALA A 304 13.59 -12.78 13.15
CA ALA A 304 14.73 -12.10 12.56
C ALA A 304 15.80 -13.10 12.09
N LYS A 305 16.27 -12.94 10.84
CA LYS A 305 17.49 -13.59 10.38
C LYS A 305 18.67 -13.10 11.23
N PRO A 306 19.62 -13.97 11.59
CA PRO A 306 20.88 -13.52 12.15
C PRO A 306 21.52 -12.46 11.23
N PRO A 307 22.22 -11.47 11.80
CA PRO A 307 22.99 -10.55 10.97
C PRO A 307 23.94 -11.33 10.08
N ASP A 308 24.05 -10.91 8.80
CA ASP A 308 25.03 -11.48 7.89
C ASP A 308 26.41 -11.19 8.50
N LEU A 309 27.06 -12.20 9.08
CA LEU A 309 28.45 -12.14 9.50
C LEU A 309 29.32 -12.11 8.24
N SER A 310 29.30 -11.00 7.51
CA SER A 310 30.37 -10.69 6.57
C SER A 310 31.58 -10.31 7.40
N PHE A 311 32.43 -11.29 7.64
CA PHE A 311 33.80 -11.00 8.07
C PHE A 311 34.41 -10.08 7.00
N GLY A 312 34.71 -8.84 7.41
CA GLY A 312 35.42 -7.84 6.64
C GLY A 312 36.82 -8.30 6.22
#